data_df5a29fab4a4112072b3ed5886a4973b
#
_entry.id   df5a29fab4a4112072b3ed5886a4973b
#
_cell.length_a   1.000
_cell.length_b   1.000
_cell.length_c   1.000
_cell.angle_alpha   90.00
_cell.angle_beta   90.00
_cell.angle_gamma   90.00
#
_symmetry.space_group_name_H-M   'P 1'
#
loop_
_entity.id
_entity.type
_entity.pdbx_description
1 polymer ?
#
loop_
_entity_poly.entity_id
_entity_poly.type
_entity_poly.pdbx_seq_one_letter_code
_entity_poly.pdbx_strand_id
1 'polypeptide(L)'
;MSDTSDKVSIVVFIDALGWEVLKNRRFLEEELPFRSKLRSVFGFSSACVPSILTGNQPRDHGHWSFFYHTRERSPFRPLRMLRWLPGSLADRGRVRNWISKLVKRAYGFKGYFQLYNMPFRLIDRFDYCEKRDLFRPGGMNKGESIFDCLERSGTKYHCSDWRQGEDANLESLKSSLAEGEITFAFLYMASMDA
;
A
#
# COMPACT_ATOMS: atom_id res chain seq x y z
N MET A 1 13.92 25.66 27.10
CA MET A 1 13.21 25.36 25.83
C MET A 1 14.15 24.45 25.08
N SER A 2 13.88 23.15 25.08
CA SER A 2 14.70 22.15 24.37
C SER A 2 14.48 22.31 22.88
N ASP A 3 15.56 22.42 22.17
CA ASP A 3 15.68 22.46 20.72
C ASP A 3 15.03 21.21 20.10
N THR A 4 13.77 21.30 19.70
CA THR A 4 13.01 20.22 19.08
C THR A 4 12.94 20.35 17.56
N SER A 5 13.65 21.37 16.99
CA SER A 5 13.50 21.71 15.56
C SER A 5 14.32 20.85 14.58
N ASP A 6 15.30 20.08 15.08
CA ASP A 6 16.25 19.37 14.18
C ASP A 6 16.02 17.83 14.09
N LYS A 7 14.94 17.30 14.66
CA LYS A 7 14.71 15.86 14.65
C LYS A 7 13.63 15.48 13.66
N VAL A 8 14.00 14.65 12.70
CA VAL A 8 13.07 14.03 11.75
C VAL A 8 12.79 12.58 12.15
N SER A 9 11.52 12.21 12.28
CA SER A 9 11.11 10.82 12.49
C SER A 9 11.03 10.12 11.12
N ILE A 10 11.84 9.09 10.90
CA ILE A 10 11.85 8.35 9.65
C ILE A 10 11.30 6.95 9.86
N VAL A 11 10.27 6.59 9.11
CA VAL A 11 9.73 5.23 9.02
C VAL A 11 10.20 4.63 7.70
N VAL A 12 10.94 3.53 7.77
CA VAL A 12 11.35 2.76 6.59
C VAL A 12 10.54 1.48 6.55
N PHE A 13 9.70 1.33 5.53
CA PHE A 13 8.94 0.12 5.29
C PHE A 13 9.57 -0.66 4.14
N ILE A 14 10.13 -1.84 4.46
CA ILE A 14 10.75 -2.74 3.49
C ILE A 14 9.76 -3.89 3.25
N ASP A 15 9.15 -3.92 2.07
CA ASP A 15 8.18 -4.96 1.72
C ASP A 15 8.87 -6.33 1.61
N ALA A 16 8.16 -7.39 1.96
CA ALA A 16 8.65 -8.76 2.03
C ALA A 16 9.80 -9.04 3.02
N LEU A 17 10.32 -8.05 3.76
CA LEU A 17 11.34 -8.26 4.79
C LEU A 17 10.72 -8.85 6.06
N GLY A 18 10.55 -10.17 6.09
CA GLY A 18 9.92 -10.87 7.20
C GLY A 18 10.86 -11.20 8.37
N TRP A 19 10.29 -11.39 9.55
CA TRP A 19 11.01 -11.78 10.77
C TRP A 19 11.89 -13.02 10.59
N GLU A 20 11.42 -14.02 9.85
CA GLU A 20 12.17 -15.27 9.62
C GLU A 20 13.48 -15.04 8.86
N VAL A 21 13.55 -14.00 8.04
CA VAL A 21 14.78 -13.59 7.34
C VAL A 21 15.73 -12.88 8.29
N LEU A 22 15.20 -12.03 9.18
CA LEU A 22 16.03 -11.17 10.05
C LEU A 22 16.44 -11.80 11.36
N LYS A 23 15.68 -12.75 11.93
CA LYS A 23 15.88 -13.26 13.30
C LYS A 23 17.29 -13.81 13.56
N ASN A 24 17.95 -14.34 12.53
CA ASN A 24 19.27 -14.96 12.61
C ASN A 24 20.34 -14.20 11.81
N ARG A 25 20.06 -12.96 11.42
CA ARG A 25 20.99 -12.16 10.62
C ARG A 25 21.32 -10.85 11.32
N ARG A 26 22.56 -10.42 11.19
CA ARG A 26 22.98 -9.07 11.58
C ARG A 26 22.51 -8.11 10.50
N PHE A 27 21.69 -7.15 10.89
CA PHE A 27 21.14 -6.11 10.02
C PHE A 27 21.05 -4.82 10.79
N LEU A 28 21.90 -3.85 10.47
CA LEU A 28 21.94 -2.52 11.08
C LEU A 28 21.87 -2.56 12.62
N GLU A 29 22.65 -3.45 13.27
CA GLU A 29 22.54 -3.66 14.72
C GLU A 29 23.03 -2.48 15.55
N GLU A 30 23.96 -1.70 15.01
CA GLU A 30 24.49 -0.51 15.67
C GLU A 30 23.50 0.64 15.56
N GLU A 31 22.86 0.80 14.38
CA GLU A 31 21.91 1.88 14.08
C GLU A 31 20.49 1.56 14.60
N LEU A 32 20.10 0.28 14.57
CA LEU A 32 18.78 -0.21 14.95
C LEU A 32 18.88 -1.30 16.01
N PRO A 33 19.26 -0.95 17.26
CA PRO A 33 19.54 -1.93 18.33
C PRO A 33 18.29 -2.66 18.82
N PHE A 34 17.10 -2.12 18.59
CA PHE A 34 15.85 -2.72 19.05
C PHE A 34 15.19 -3.54 17.95
N ARG A 35 14.88 -4.79 18.28
CA ARG A 35 14.18 -5.70 17.36
C ARG A 35 13.00 -6.34 18.06
N SER A 36 11.88 -6.40 17.39
CA SER A 36 10.68 -7.04 17.90
C SER A 36 9.90 -7.72 16.77
N LYS A 37 9.41 -8.93 17.07
CA LYS A 37 8.51 -9.64 16.16
C LYS A 37 7.12 -9.00 16.22
N LEU A 38 6.60 -8.57 15.08
CA LEU A 38 5.22 -8.12 14.96
C LEU A 38 4.31 -9.30 14.56
N ARG A 39 3.09 -9.32 15.12
CA ARG A 39 2.05 -10.21 14.66
C ARG A 39 1.37 -9.54 13.46
N SER A 40 1.57 -10.11 12.26
CA SER A 40 0.89 -9.63 11.06
C SER A 40 -0.60 -9.95 11.10
N VAL A 41 -1.38 -9.17 10.38
CA VAL A 41 -2.79 -9.46 10.11
C VAL A 41 -2.91 -10.41 8.91
N PHE A 42 -4.04 -11.11 8.81
CA PHE A 42 -4.32 -11.95 7.65
C PHE A 42 -4.56 -11.08 6.41
N GLY A 43 -3.96 -11.47 5.30
CA GLY A 43 -4.12 -10.81 4.00
C GLY A 43 -2.90 -9.95 3.64
N PHE A 44 -2.16 -10.29 2.69
CA PHE A 44 -0.98 -9.64 2.08
C PHE A 44 -0.71 -8.17 2.50
N SER A 45 0.23 -7.50 1.87
CA SER A 45 0.53 -6.07 2.09
C SER A 45 -0.69 -5.17 2.01
N SER A 46 -1.68 -5.55 1.19
CA SER A 46 -2.97 -4.83 1.08
C SER A 46 -3.82 -4.77 2.36
N ALA A 47 -3.54 -5.61 3.36
CA ALA A 47 -4.15 -5.53 4.68
C ALA A 47 -3.15 -5.07 5.74
N CYS A 48 -1.88 -5.51 5.64
CA CYS A 48 -0.85 -5.17 6.61
C CYS A 48 -0.46 -3.69 6.56
N VAL A 49 -0.26 -3.13 5.37
CA VAL A 49 0.09 -1.72 5.20
C VAL A 49 -0.98 -0.79 5.76
N PRO A 50 -2.28 -0.93 5.43
CA PRO A 50 -3.33 -0.16 6.10
C PRO A 50 -3.35 -0.31 7.62
N SER A 51 -3.10 -1.52 8.15
CA SER A 51 -3.03 -1.72 9.61
C SER A 51 -1.86 -0.96 10.24
N ILE A 52 -0.70 -0.90 9.58
CA ILE A 52 0.46 -0.12 10.03
C ILE A 52 0.16 1.38 9.97
N LEU A 53 -0.43 1.86 8.87
CA LEU A 53 -0.68 3.28 8.65
C LEU A 53 -1.82 3.84 9.51
N THR A 54 -2.73 2.99 10.01
CA THR A 54 -3.88 3.42 10.80
C THR A 54 -3.81 3.02 12.28
N GLY A 55 -2.94 2.04 12.62
CA GLY A 55 -2.95 1.39 13.94
C GLY A 55 -4.18 0.51 14.20
N ASN A 56 -5.02 0.26 13.21
CA ASN A 56 -6.30 -0.43 13.33
C ASN A 56 -6.28 -1.84 12.69
N GLN A 57 -7.30 -2.62 12.96
CA GLN A 57 -7.49 -3.94 12.36
C GLN A 57 -8.23 -3.85 11.01
N PRO A 58 -8.11 -4.87 10.12
CA PRO A 58 -8.80 -4.90 8.83
C PRO A 58 -10.31 -4.65 8.91
N ARG A 59 -10.98 -5.10 9.97
CA ARG A 59 -12.41 -4.85 10.21
C ARG A 59 -12.74 -3.36 10.39
N ASP A 60 -11.79 -2.58 10.91
CA ASP A 60 -11.98 -1.18 11.25
C ASP A 60 -11.66 -0.28 10.05
N HIS A 61 -10.54 -0.53 9.34
CA HIS A 61 -10.16 0.27 8.17
C HIS A 61 -10.72 -0.27 6.83
N GLY A 62 -11.30 -1.48 6.82
CA GLY A 62 -12.00 -2.02 5.65
C GLY A 62 -11.11 -2.58 4.53
N HIS A 63 -9.80 -2.75 4.76
CA HIS A 63 -8.86 -3.38 3.84
C HIS A 63 -8.54 -4.80 4.31
N TRP A 64 -9.14 -5.81 3.66
CA TRP A 64 -9.00 -7.21 4.02
C TRP A 64 -7.97 -7.93 3.16
N SER A 65 -7.97 -7.63 1.88
CA SER A 65 -7.12 -8.14 0.82
C SER A 65 -7.35 -7.29 -0.42
N PHE A 66 -6.81 -7.70 -1.59
CA PHE A 66 -7.10 -6.99 -2.84
C PHE A 66 -8.58 -7.00 -3.18
N PHE A 67 -9.19 -8.18 -3.21
CA PHE A 67 -10.61 -8.38 -3.46
C PHE A 67 -11.32 -8.89 -2.22
N TYR A 68 -12.51 -8.39 -1.97
CA TYR A 68 -13.39 -8.90 -0.92
C TYR A 68 -14.81 -9.11 -1.46
N HIS A 69 -15.51 -10.10 -0.92
CA HIS A 69 -16.91 -10.34 -1.28
C HIS A 69 -17.76 -9.18 -0.74
N THR A 70 -18.45 -8.48 -1.65
CA THR A 70 -19.35 -7.41 -1.25
C THR A 70 -20.79 -7.93 -1.06
N ARG A 71 -21.45 -7.49 0.01
CA ARG A 71 -22.88 -7.69 0.22
C ARG A 71 -23.73 -6.68 -0.54
N GLU A 72 -23.10 -5.58 -0.95
CA GLU A 72 -23.70 -4.53 -1.75
C GLU A 72 -23.53 -4.82 -3.25
N ARG A 73 -24.04 -3.93 -4.07
CA ARG A 73 -23.85 -4.05 -5.52
C ARG A 73 -22.40 -3.80 -5.89
N SER A 74 -21.73 -4.84 -6.40
CA SER A 74 -20.36 -4.75 -6.87
C SER A 74 -20.20 -3.65 -7.92
N PRO A 75 -19.17 -2.80 -7.82
CA PRO A 75 -18.84 -1.82 -8.87
C PRO A 75 -18.43 -2.52 -10.18
N PHE A 76 -17.93 -3.75 -10.11
CA PHE A 76 -17.52 -4.53 -11.28
C PHE A 76 -18.67 -5.25 -11.99
N ARG A 77 -19.91 -5.02 -11.61
CA ARG A 77 -21.07 -5.64 -12.29
C ARG A 77 -21.08 -5.44 -13.81
N PRO A 78 -20.68 -4.29 -14.38
CA PRO A 78 -20.56 -4.13 -15.82
C PRO A 78 -19.57 -5.08 -16.47
N LEU A 79 -18.54 -5.51 -15.71
CA LEU A 79 -17.50 -6.43 -16.19
C LEU A 79 -17.95 -7.90 -16.21
N ARG A 80 -19.16 -8.21 -15.78
CA ARG A 80 -19.68 -9.59 -15.81
C ARG A 80 -19.67 -10.20 -17.21
N MET A 81 -19.65 -9.38 -18.25
CA MET A 81 -19.51 -9.83 -19.63
C MET A 81 -18.17 -10.56 -19.87
N LEU A 82 -17.12 -10.26 -19.10
CA LEU A 82 -15.83 -10.96 -19.19
C LEU A 82 -15.94 -12.46 -18.83
N ARG A 83 -17.02 -12.90 -18.22
CA ARG A 83 -17.27 -14.34 -17.95
C ARG A 83 -17.35 -15.19 -19.22
N TRP A 84 -17.68 -14.57 -20.36
CA TRP A 84 -17.76 -15.23 -21.65
C TRP A 84 -16.42 -15.29 -22.38
N LEU A 85 -15.37 -14.69 -21.81
CA LEU A 85 -14.03 -14.77 -22.38
C LEU A 85 -13.53 -16.22 -22.30
N PRO A 86 -13.06 -16.82 -23.42
CA PRO A 86 -12.49 -18.16 -23.38
C PRO A 86 -11.36 -18.26 -22.34
N GLY A 87 -11.30 -19.36 -21.59
CA GLY A 87 -10.29 -19.56 -20.52
C GLY A 87 -8.86 -19.40 -21.04
N SER A 88 -8.60 -19.87 -22.28
CA SER A 88 -7.30 -19.71 -22.95
C SER A 88 -6.85 -18.25 -23.13
N LEU A 89 -7.78 -17.29 -23.11
CA LEU A 89 -7.50 -15.85 -23.14
C LEU A 89 -7.61 -15.24 -21.74
N ALA A 90 -8.63 -15.65 -20.97
CA ALA A 90 -8.88 -15.14 -19.63
C ALA A 90 -7.71 -15.38 -18.67
N ASP A 91 -6.96 -16.46 -18.85
CA ASP A 91 -5.86 -16.85 -17.96
C ASP A 91 -4.49 -16.32 -18.41
N ARG A 92 -4.43 -15.62 -19.55
CA ARG A 92 -3.19 -15.01 -20.00
C ARG A 92 -2.87 -13.74 -19.21
N GLY A 93 -1.71 -13.72 -18.53
CA GLY A 93 -1.28 -12.58 -17.72
C GLY A 93 -1.27 -11.24 -18.49
N ARG A 94 -0.87 -11.25 -19.77
CA ARG A 94 -0.88 -10.04 -20.63
C ARG A 94 -2.30 -9.50 -20.84
N VAL A 95 -3.27 -10.38 -21.06
CA VAL A 95 -4.69 -10.01 -21.24
C VAL A 95 -5.23 -9.43 -19.93
N ARG A 96 -4.97 -10.10 -18.79
CA ARG A 96 -5.37 -9.62 -17.48
C ARG A 96 -4.75 -8.26 -17.13
N ASN A 97 -3.48 -8.07 -17.44
CA ASN A 97 -2.81 -6.79 -17.22
C ASN A 97 -3.43 -5.67 -18.08
N TRP A 98 -3.73 -5.94 -19.34
CA TRP A 98 -4.38 -4.98 -20.22
C TRP A 98 -5.80 -4.62 -19.72
N ILE A 99 -6.60 -5.62 -19.36
CA ILE A 99 -7.94 -5.40 -18.77
C ILE A 99 -7.81 -4.63 -17.45
N SER A 100 -6.83 -4.95 -16.58
CA SER A 100 -6.59 -4.22 -15.34
C SER A 100 -6.32 -2.74 -15.58
N LYS A 101 -5.47 -2.40 -16.56
CA LYS A 101 -5.18 -1.02 -16.94
C LYS A 101 -6.42 -0.28 -17.43
N LEU A 102 -7.22 -0.95 -18.27
CA LEU A 102 -8.46 -0.38 -18.79
C LEU A 102 -9.47 -0.13 -17.68
N VAL A 103 -9.67 -1.11 -16.79
CA VAL A 103 -10.56 -0.99 -15.63
C VAL A 103 -10.07 0.11 -14.70
N LYS A 104 -8.79 0.13 -14.36
CA LYS A 104 -8.19 1.17 -13.51
C LYS A 104 -8.48 2.56 -14.05
N ARG A 105 -8.29 2.75 -15.38
CA ARG A 105 -8.57 4.04 -16.04
C ARG A 105 -10.04 4.38 -16.05
N ALA A 106 -10.91 3.42 -16.41
CA ALA A 106 -12.37 3.65 -16.49
C ALA A 106 -13.02 3.97 -15.15
N TYR A 107 -12.51 3.39 -14.06
CA TYR A 107 -13.01 3.60 -12.69
C TYR A 107 -12.25 4.70 -11.93
N GLY A 108 -11.21 5.28 -12.52
CA GLY A 108 -10.41 6.33 -11.88
C GLY A 108 -9.64 5.87 -10.64
N PHE A 109 -9.27 4.58 -10.56
CA PHE A 109 -8.53 4.07 -9.41
C PHE A 109 -7.11 4.64 -9.37
N LYS A 110 -6.75 5.25 -8.25
CA LYS A 110 -5.42 5.85 -8.02
C LYS A 110 -4.46 4.91 -7.30
N GLY A 111 -4.99 3.96 -6.53
CA GLY A 111 -4.21 2.96 -5.82
C GLY A 111 -3.65 1.87 -6.73
N TYR A 112 -3.06 0.85 -6.10
CA TYR A 112 -2.61 -0.33 -6.83
C TYR A 112 -3.83 -1.16 -7.27
N PHE A 113 -3.93 -1.52 -8.55
CA PHE A 113 -5.03 -2.32 -9.07
C PHE A 113 -4.54 -3.35 -10.08
N GLN A 114 -4.81 -4.60 -9.78
CA GLN A 114 -4.54 -5.74 -10.65
C GLN A 114 -5.65 -6.78 -10.51
N LEU A 115 -6.10 -7.35 -11.62
CA LEU A 115 -7.11 -8.41 -11.59
C LEU A 115 -6.55 -9.76 -11.14
N TYR A 116 -5.23 -9.93 -11.12
CA TYR A 116 -4.58 -11.19 -10.75
C TYR A 116 -5.30 -12.42 -11.31
N ASN A 117 -5.45 -13.45 -10.50
CA ASN A 117 -6.19 -14.66 -10.83
C ASN A 117 -7.67 -14.62 -10.44
N MET A 118 -8.25 -13.42 -10.21
CA MET A 118 -9.69 -13.29 -9.95
C MET A 118 -10.50 -13.94 -11.09
N PRO A 119 -11.33 -14.97 -10.81
CA PRO A 119 -12.14 -15.59 -11.84
C PRO A 119 -13.17 -14.59 -12.39
N PHE A 120 -13.16 -14.32 -13.67
CA PHE A 120 -14.06 -13.34 -14.29
C PHE A 120 -15.55 -13.68 -14.09
N ARG A 121 -15.88 -14.95 -13.94
CA ARG A 121 -17.25 -15.41 -13.63
C ARG A 121 -17.78 -14.93 -12.27
N LEU A 122 -16.89 -14.53 -11.36
CA LEU A 122 -17.21 -14.09 -10.01
C LEU A 122 -16.99 -12.60 -9.78
N ILE A 123 -16.43 -11.88 -10.76
CA ILE A 123 -15.99 -10.49 -10.58
C ILE A 123 -17.12 -9.55 -10.15
N ASP A 124 -18.34 -9.83 -10.59
CA ASP A 124 -19.55 -9.08 -10.25
C ASP A 124 -20.05 -9.28 -8.82
N ARG A 125 -19.39 -10.14 -8.03
CA ARG A 125 -19.68 -10.39 -6.60
C ARG A 125 -18.64 -9.80 -5.67
N PHE A 126 -17.56 -9.24 -6.22
CA PHE A 126 -16.46 -8.71 -5.45
C PHE A 126 -16.33 -7.20 -5.61
N ASP A 127 -15.69 -6.61 -4.63
CA ASP A 127 -15.19 -5.23 -4.69
C ASP A 127 -13.68 -5.25 -4.42
N TYR A 128 -13.01 -4.12 -4.64
CA TYR A 128 -11.56 -3.97 -4.52
C TYR A 128 -11.21 -2.98 -3.40
N CYS A 129 -10.23 -3.32 -2.57
CA CYS A 129 -9.87 -2.49 -1.42
C CYS A 129 -9.08 -1.23 -1.82
N GLU A 130 -8.04 -1.38 -2.64
CA GLU A 130 -7.07 -0.31 -2.91
C GLU A 130 -7.47 0.58 -4.09
N LYS A 131 -8.67 1.15 -4.04
CA LYS A 131 -9.16 2.09 -5.07
C LYS A 131 -8.44 3.43 -5.02
N ARG A 132 -7.97 3.81 -3.84
CA ARG A 132 -7.25 5.05 -3.54
C ARG A 132 -5.81 4.76 -3.21
N ASP A 133 -4.96 5.78 -3.25
CA ASP A 133 -3.57 5.65 -2.88
C ASP A 133 -3.45 5.61 -1.35
N LEU A 134 -2.99 4.48 -0.81
CA LEU A 134 -2.85 4.26 0.64
C LEU A 134 -1.85 5.21 1.29
N PHE A 135 -0.88 5.68 0.52
CA PHE A 135 0.19 6.56 0.98
C PHE A 135 -0.14 8.05 0.82
N ARG A 136 -1.41 8.37 0.72
CA ARG A 136 -1.92 9.75 0.63
C ARG A 136 -3.10 9.94 1.57
N PRO A 137 -3.34 11.17 2.02
CA PRO A 137 -4.55 11.50 2.78
C PRO A 137 -5.81 11.04 2.06
N GLY A 138 -6.79 10.56 2.80
CA GLY A 138 -8.04 10.00 2.25
C GLY A 138 -7.86 8.65 1.56
N GLY A 139 -6.70 7.98 1.68
CA GLY A 139 -6.41 6.69 1.03
C GLY A 139 -7.18 5.52 1.63
N MET A 140 -7.55 5.57 2.89
CA MET A 140 -8.25 4.49 3.59
C MET A 140 -9.72 4.38 3.17
N ASN A 141 -10.26 3.16 3.24
CA ASN A 141 -11.69 2.94 3.00
C ASN A 141 -12.52 3.45 4.17
N LYS A 142 -12.03 3.28 5.40
CA LYS A 142 -12.63 3.79 6.63
C LYS A 142 -11.54 4.27 7.58
N GLY A 143 -11.85 5.28 8.38
CA GLY A 143 -10.93 5.87 9.34
C GLY A 143 -9.86 6.74 8.69
N GLU A 144 -8.89 7.10 9.48
CA GLU A 144 -7.79 7.99 9.11
C GLU A 144 -6.46 7.24 9.18
N SER A 145 -5.56 7.57 8.26
CA SER A 145 -4.16 7.12 8.28
C SER A 145 -3.29 8.16 8.98
N ILE A 146 -2.03 7.81 9.20
CA ILE A 146 -1.04 8.78 9.68
C ILE A 146 -0.94 10.00 8.76
N PHE A 147 -1.11 9.81 7.44
CA PHE A 147 -1.04 10.91 6.48
C PHE A 147 -2.21 11.89 6.62
N ASP A 148 -3.40 11.40 6.96
CA ASP A 148 -4.55 12.26 7.28
C ASP A 148 -4.28 13.08 8.55
N CYS A 149 -3.66 12.48 9.56
CA CYS A 149 -3.29 13.15 10.79
C CYS A 149 -2.23 14.23 10.55
N LEU A 150 -1.19 13.92 9.78
CA LEU A 150 -0.10 14.86 9.46
C LEU A 150 -0.63 16.06 8.67
N GLU A 151 -1.50 15.83 7.67
CA GLU A 151 -2.11 16.92 6.90
C GLU A 151 -3.00 17.81 7.78
N ARG A 152 -3.85 17.20 8.61
CA ARG A 152 -4.71 17.95 9.53
C ARG A 152 -3.94 18.79 10.54
N SER A 153 -2.77 18.30 10.99
CA SER A 153 -1.89 19.06 11.91
C SER A 153 -1.03 20.11 11.21
N GLY A 154 -1.05 20.18 9.87
CA GLY A 154 -0.17 21.07 9.10
C GLY A 154 1.30 20.65 9.15
N THR A 155 1.59 19.39 9.55
CA THR A 155 2.95 18.87 9.64
C THR A 155 3.49 18.59 8.24
N LYS A 156 4.62 19.21 7.92
CA LYS A 156 5.32 18.91 6.66
C LYS A 156 5.98 17.53 6.76
N TYR A 157 5.76 16.71 5.75
CA TYR A 157 6.30 15.36 5.70
C TYR A 157 6.71 14.94 4.30
N HIS A 158 7.62 13.97 4.24
CA HIS A 158 7.98 13.27 3.02
C HIS A 158 7.26 11.91 2.97
N CYS A 159 6.78 11.52 1.80
CA CYS A 159 6.27 10.18 1.57
C CYS A 159 6.69 9.70 0.18
N SER A 160 7.38 8.57 0.13
CA SER A 160 7.79 7.92 -1.11
C SER A 160 6.62 7.65 -2.05
N ASP A 161 6.87 7.71 -3.35
CA ASP A 161 5.92 7.24 -4.35
C ASP A 161 6.22 5.77 -4.70
N TRP A 162 5.34 4.88 -4.32
CA TRP A 162 5.46 3.44 -4.59
C TRP A 162 5.52 3.08 -6.09
N ARG A 163 5.24 4.04 -6.97
CA ARG A 163 5.35 3.89 -8.44
C ARG A 163 6.76 4.12 -8.96
N GLN A 164 7.61 4.71 -8.13
CA GLN A 164 9.00 5.00 -8.47
C GLN A 164 9.92 3.89 -7.96
N GLY A 165 11.10 3.79 -8.56
CA GLY A 165 12.15 2.90 -8.07
C GLY A 165 12.75 3.40 -6.74
N GLU A 166 13.42 2.50 -6.03
CA GLU A 166 14.01 2.79 -4.70
C GLU A 166 15.04 3.91 -4.75
N ASP A 167 15.92 3.91 -5.76
CA ASP A 167 16.94 4.95 -5.90
C ASP A 167 16.31 6.34 -6.03
N ALA A 168 15.25 6.47 -6.83
CA ALA A 168 14.54 7.73 -6.98
C ALA A 168 13.84 8.15 -5.68
N ASN A 169 13.29 7.22 -4.92
CA ASN A 169 12.68 7.50 -3.62
C ASN A 169 13.72 7.91 -2.58
N LEU A 170 14.91 7.29 -2.58
CA LEU A 170 16.02 7.66 -1.70
C LEU A 170 16.54 9.08 -2.02
N GLU A 171 16.74 9.39 -3.28
CA GLU A 171 17.18 10.73 -3.69
C GLU A 171 16.12 11.80 -3.36
N SER A 172 14.84 11.48 -3.56
CA SER A 172 13.74 12.37 -3.18
C SER A 172 13.70 12.61 -1.66
N LEU A 173 13.93 11.57 -0.85
CA LEU A 173 14.01 11.70 0.60
C LEU A 173 15.20 12.57 1.00
N LYS A 174 16.40 12.35 0.43
CA LYS A 174 17.60 13.17 0.71
C LYS A 174 17.35 14.63 0.39
N SER A 175 16.71 14.92 -0.73
CA SER A 175 16.36 16.30 -1.12
C SER A 175 15.42 16.94 -0.09
N SER A 176 14.36 16.22 0.32
CA SER A 176 13.42 16.71 1.33
C SER A 176 14.07 16.95 2.70
N LEU A 177 15.05 16.11 3.08
CA LEU A 177 15.81 16.29 4.32
C LEU A 177 16.77 17.49 4.23
N ALA A 178 17.39 17.71 3.06
CA ALA A 178 18.29 18.83 2.84
C ALA A 178 17.57 20.19 2.87
N GLU A 179 16.29 20.24 2.49
CA GLU A 179 15.45 21.43 2.60
C GLU A 179 15.13 21.80 4.06
N GLY A 180 15.26 20.84 5.00
CA GLY A 180 15.12 21.07 6.44
C GLY A 180 13.71 21.40 6.93
N GLU A 181 12.69 21.24 6.08
CA GLU A 181 11.31 21.64 6.40
C GLU A 181 10.43 20.52 6.96
N ILE A 182 10.85 19.26 6.81
CA ILE A 182 10.05 18.10 7.22
C ILE A 182 10.42 17.63 8.62
N THR A 183 9.44 17.14 9.37
CA THR A 183 9.63 16.51 10.68
C THR A 183 9.26 15.02 10.68
N PHE A 184 8.67 14.52 9.59
CA PHE A 184 8.33 13.13 9.40
C PHE A 184 8.65 12.68 7.97
N ALA A 185 9.15 11.45 7.82
CA ALA A 185 9.35 10.82 6.51
C ALA A 185 8.89 9.37 6.53
N PHE A 186 8.24 8.95 5.45
CA PHE A 186 7.87 7.56 5.19
C PHE A 186 8.53 7.10 3.89
N LEU A 187 9.47 6.16 4.01
CA LEU A 187 10.18 5.53 2.89
C LEU A 187 9.63 4.14 2.64
N TYR A 188 9.09 3.89 1.47
CA TYR A 188 8.63 2.58 1.02
C TYR A 188 9.64 1.95 0.07
N MET A 189 10.09 0.73 0.38
CA MET A 189 11.06 -0.04 -0.38
C MET A 189 10.43 -1.38 -0.77
N ALA A 190 10.26 -1.61 -2.07
CA ALA A 190 9.54 -2.76 -2.63
C ALA A 190 10.41 -3.77 -3.38
N SER A 191 11.72 -3.54 -3.54
CA SER A 191 12.57 -4.36 -4.41
C SER A 191 12.76 -5.79 -3.93
N MET A 192 12.52 -6.08 -2.65
CA MET A 192 12.61 -7.44 -2.12
C MET A 192 11.41 -8.33 -2.49
N ASP A 193 10.31 -7.74 -2.97
CA ASP A 193 9.09 -8.44 -3.41
C ASP A 193 9.06 -8.65 -4.95
N ALA A 194 10.10 -8.25 -5.66
CA ALA A 194 10.18 -8.26 -7.12
C ALA A 194 10.86 -9.52 -7.69
#